data_3af177836b55181ffea68b3f3c7b9ca5
#
_entry.id   3af177836b55181ffea68b3f3c7b9ca5
#
_cell.length_a   1.000
_cell.length_b   1.000
_cell.length_c   1.000
_cell.angle_alpha   90.00
_cell.angle_beta   90.00
_cell.angle_gamma   90.00
#
_symmetry.space_group_name_H-M   'P 1'
#
loop_
_entity.id
_entity.type
_entity.pdbx_description
1 polymer ?
#
loop_
_entity_poly.entity_id
_entity_poly.type
_entity_poly.pdbx_seq_one_letter_code
_entity_poly.pdbx_strand_id
1 'polypeptide(L)'
;MNDRFKRKVAAAAALCVVSCNSLAQTAPRTDAEQRRFHDVYKELVNINTSNSVGDNTAAVTAMKQYLVGDGFTEAEVQIFEPFPRKGNLVVRLEGDGTQRPMLLLAHVDVVEAKREDWKTDPFILKEDDGYFTARGSLDNKAMAAAFVSIIGQLKREGFQSRRDLILALTADEEMSAVPSNGAWWLLRNHPELITADFGINEGGSAQLRRGKPTIQRVQIAEKMNTSYKLEITDVGGHSSLPTDGNPIYPLAAALGRIGEYRFPVKLAEVTRAYFEKSARFETDQLKEDMLAVASGDPSTAALDRLSSVPLYNAILRTTCVATRLNAGHANNALPQSASATVNCRILPQDDPDAVDATLRQLLGNDRIQMTNLIRPMPSPPSPLRPDIMNAVNALTEKMWPGVTVVPFMSTGGTDSRFMRNAGIPMYGVSGIFYEPSDARMHGLDERVPQKSLYEGREFLYQLIKQLAASRKE
;
A
#
# COMPACT_ATOMS: atom_id res chain seq x y z
N MET A 1 -3.52 -33.90 94.88
CA MET A 1 -4.73 -34.61 94.40
C MET A 1 -4.71 -34.55 92.88
N ASN A 2 -4.44 -35.73 92.31
CA ASN A 2 -4.86 -36.27 91.01
C ASN A 2 -4.64 -35.40 89.75
N ASP A 3 -4.01 -35.84 88.81
CA ASP A 3 -3.75 -37.12 88.15
C ASP A 3 -4.13 -36.96 86.64
N ARG A 4 -3.20 -37.28 85.79
CA ARG A 4 -3.37 -37.90 84.46
C ARG A 4 -4.17 -37.15 83.35
N PHE A 5 -3.53 -36.82 82.27
CA PHE A 5 -3.64 -37.62 81.07
C PHE A 5 -2.62 -37.26 79.99
N LYS A 6 -1.76 -38.21 79.72
CA LYS A 6 -0.89 -38.24 78.52
C LYS A 6 -1.80 -38.51 77.30
N ARG A 7 -1.73 -37.69 76.29
CA ARG A 7 -2.09 -38.13 74.92
C ARG A 7 -1.04 -37.69 73.95
N LYS A 8 -0.53 -38.65 73.23
CA LYS A 8 0.36 -38.57 72.12
C LYS A 8 -0.37 -37.81 70.96
N VAL A 9 0.29 -36.81 70.38
CA VAL A 9 -0.09 -36.30 69.08
C VAL A 9 1.08 -36.53 68.15
N ALA A 10 0.84 -37.36 67.15
CA ALA A 10 1.76 -37.66 66.04
C ALA A 10 1.91 -36.41 65.17
N ALA A 11 3.13 -36.02 64.90
CA ALA A 11 3.46 -34.96 63.95
C ALA A 11 3.29 -35.54 62.52
N ALA A 12 2.25 -35.09 61.81
CA ALA A 12 2.10 -35.27 60.39
C ALA A 12 2.84 -34.08 59.69
N ALA A 13 4.02 -34.34 59.13
CA ALA A 13 4.72 -33.37 58.27
C ALA A 13 3.99 -33.32 56.91
N ALA A 14 3.19 -32.28 56.72
CA ALA A 14 2.63 -31.95 55.40
C ALA A 14 3.73 -31.27 54.57
N LEU A 15 4.26 -31.99 53.59
CA LEU A 15 5.10 -31.42 52.53
C LEU A 15 4.16 -30.51 51.64
N CYS A 16 4.23 -29.20 51.85
CA CYS A 16 3.73 -28.25 50.87
C CYS A 16 4.72 -28.22 49.69
N VAL A 17 4.39 -28.96 48.62
CA VAL A 17 5.03 -28.75 47.32
C VAL A 17 4.49 -27.41 46.79
N VAL A 18 5.27 -26.34 46.98
CA VAL A 18 5.04 -25.06 46.31
C VAL A 18 5.46 -25.30 44.86
N SER A 19 4.49 -25.55 44.01
CA SER A 19 4.66 -25.48 42.56
C SER A 19 4.93 -24.00 42.22
N CYS A 20 6.20 -23.61 42.10
CA CYS A 20 6.61 -22.38 41.45
C CYS A 20 6.24 -22.49 39.97
N ASN A 21 5.03 -22.10 39.61
CA ASN A 21 4.74 -21.71 38.25
C ASN A 21 5.61 -20.46 37.97
N SER A 22 6.73 -20.66 37.33
CA SER A 22 7.51 -19.60 36.72
C SER A 22 6.64 -18.94 35.65
N LEU A 23 5.95 -17.86 36.03
CA LEU A 23 5.50 -16.86 35.09
C LEU A 23 6.74 -16.36 34.39
N ALA A 24 6.99 -16.85 33.17
CA ALA A 24 8.03 -16.34 32.32
C ALA A 24 7.78 -14.83 32.15
N GLN A 25 8.62 -14.03 32.77
CA GLN A 25 8.66 -12.59 32.58
C GLN A 25 9.01 -12.30 31.13
N THR A 26 8.03 -11.87 30.32
CA THR A 26 8.16 -11.48 28.91
C THR A 26 8.68 -10.06 28.69
N ALA A 27 9.26 -9.42 29.70
CA ALA A 27 9.68 -8.03 29.67
C ALA A 27 11.02 -7.71 28.97
N PRO A 28 12.06 -8.58 28.86
CA PRO A 28 13.31 -8.20 28.19
C PRO A 28 13.34 -8.37 26.66
N ARG A 29 12.37 -9.10 26.05
CA ARG A 29 12.37 -9.39 24.61
C ARG A 29 11.95 -8.20 23.75
N THR A 30 11.04 -7.37 24.21
CA THR A 30 10.49 -6.23 23.45
C THR A 30 11.55 -5.18 23.10
N ASP A 31 12.45 -4.85 23.99
CA ASP A 31 13.46 -3.81 23.76
C ASP A 31 14.54 -4.23 22.74
N ALA A 32 14.94 -5.49 22.74
CA ALA A 32 15.95 -6.00 21.80
C ALA A 32 15.41 -6.07 20.38
N GLU A 33 14.16 -6.58 20.19
CA GLU A 33 13.52 -6.64 18.88
C GLU A 33 13.18 -5.25 18.36
N GLN A 34 12.80 -4.33 19.23
CA GLN A 34 12.56 -2.92 18.83
C GLN A 34 13.86 -2.24 18.35
N ARG A 35 14.98 -2.44 19.08
CA ARG A 35 16.29 -1.91 18.63
C ARG A 35 16.71 -2.53 17.31
N ARG A 36 16.59 -3.85 17.16
CA ARG A 36 16.93 -4.51 15.90
C ARG A 36 16.08 -4.02 14.73
N PHE A 37 14.78 -3.84 14.93
CA PHE A 37 13.91 -3.26 13.92
C PHE A 37 14.33 -1.82 13.58
N HIS A 38 14.64 -1.02 14.58
CA HIS A 38 15.14 0.35 14.37
C HIS A 38 16.42 0.36 13.53
N ASP A 39 17.37 -0.54 13.82
CA ASP A 39 18.63 -0.62 13.07
C ASP A 39 18.39 -1.00 11.60
N VAL A 40 17.57 -2.04 11.35
CA VAL A 40 17.15 -2.45 9.99
C VAL A 40 16.48 -1.28 9.25
N TYR A 41 15.54 -0.62 9.91
CA TYR A 41 14.80 0.50 9.33
C TYR A 41 15.71 1.68 9.01
N LYS A 42 16.55 2.09 9.95
CA LYS A 42 17.49 3.21 9.78
C LYS A 42 18.47 2.96 8.66
N GLU A 43 19.05 1.77 8.59
CA GLU A 43 19.99 1.42 7.52
C GLU A 43 19.30 1.45 6.16
N LEU A 44 18.11 0.83 6.05
CA LEU A 44 17.37 0.80 4.80
C LEU A 44 16.97 2.21 4.34
N VAL A 45 16.51 3.07 5.25
CA VAL A 45 16.11 4.44 4.93
C VAL A 45 17.31 5.28 4.49
N ASN A 46 18.50 5.08 5.08
CA ASN A 46 19.70 5.82 4.76
C ASN A 46 20.37 5.43 3.43
N ILE A 47 19.89 4.38 2.77
CA ILE A 47 20.33 4.04 1.41
C ILE A 47 19.43 4.76 0.40
N ASN A 48 20.00 5.61 -0.45
CA ASN A 48 19.23 6.23 -1.53
C ASN A 48 18.85 5.16 -2.56
N THR A 49 17.58 5.00 -2.81
CA THR A 49 16.99 4.04 -3.76
C THR A 49 16.07 4.72 -4.79
N SER A 50 16.26 6.03 -5.00
CA SER A 50 15.55 6.76 -6.04
C SER A 50 15.92 6.25 -7.45
N ASN A 51 15.03 6.46 -8.42
CA ASN A 51 15.20 5.85 -9.73
C ASN A 51 16.44 6.35 -10.46
N SER A 52 16.74 7.65 -10.40
CA SER A 52 17.79 8.27 -11.23
C SER A 52 19.22 7.93 -10.76
N VAL A 53 19.47 8.00 -9.45
CA VAL A 53 20.82 7.87 -8.87
C VAL A 53 20.92 6.83 -7.75
N GLY A 54 19.80 6.32 -7.28
CA GLY A 54 19.73 5.38 -6.17
C GLY A 54 20.18 3.96 -6.55
N ASP A 55 20.31 3.12 -5.53
CA ASP A 55 20.77 1.73 -5.68
C ASP A 55 19.93 0.78 -4.85
N ASN A 56 18.95 0.12 -5.49
CA ASN A 56 18.10 -0.89 -4.85
C ASN A 56 18.91 -2.16 -4.54
N THR A 57 19.96 -2.47 -5.34
CA THR A 57 20.82 -3.63 -5.09
C THR A 57 21.59 -3.46 -3.79
N ALA A 58 22.11 -2.27 -3.50
CA ALA A 58 22.74 -1.95 -2.22
C ALA A 58 21.74 -2.12 -1.05
N ALA A 59 20.51 -1.64 -1.22
CA ALA A 59 19.47 -1.77 -0.19
C ALA A 59 19.12 -3.23 0.12
N VAL A 60 18.84 -4.06 -0.88
CA VAL A 60 18.51 -5.47 -0.65
C VAL A 60 19.72 -6.27 -0.18
N THR A 61 20.95 -5.88 -0.55
CA THR A 61 22.18 -6.50 -0.04
C THR A 61 22.35 -6.23 1.46
N ALA A 62 22.10 -5.01 1.93
CA ALA A 62 22.09 -4.70 3.36
C ALA A 62 21.02 -5.52 4.11
N MET A 63 19.83 -5.65 3.55
CA MET A 63 18.75 -6.47 4.15
C MET A 63 19.11 -7.96 4.19
N LYS A 64 19.81 -8.47 3.17
CA LYS A 64 20.35 -9.84 3.19
C LYS A 64 21.29 -10.07 4.37
N GLN A 65 22.18 -9.12 4.69
CA GLN A 65 23.09 -9.25 5.83
C GLN A 65 22.34 -9.40 7.17
N TYR A 66 21.25 -8.68 7.35
CA TYR A 66 20.39 -8.84 8.54
C TYR A 66 19.76 -10.22 8.60
N LEU A 67 19.24 -10.74 7.49
CA LEU A 67 18.60 -12.07 7.43
C LEU A 67 19.61 -13.19 7.66
N VAL A 68 20.80 -13.10 7.08
CA VAL A 68 21.89 -14.04 7.33
C VAL A 68 22.32 -13.99 8.81
N GLY A 69 22.46 -12.81 9.38
CA GLY A 69 22.73 -12.62 10.81
C GLY A 69 21.63 -13.19 11.72
N ASP A 70 20.40 -13.34 11.22
CA ASP A 70 19.26 -13.94 11.92
C ASP A 70 19.17 -15.47 11.74
N GLY A 71 20.09 -16.09 11.01
CA GLY A 71 20.23 -17.53 10.88
C GLY A 71 19.76 -18.13 9.56
N PHE A 72 19.48 -17.29 8.55
CA PHE A 72 19.38 -17.78 7.18
C PHE A 72 20.78 -18.01 6.59
N THR A 73 20.91 -18.98 5.70
CA THR A 73 22.14 -19.16 4.93
C THR A 73 22.21 -18.16 3.78
N GLU A 74 23.41 -17.90 3.27
CA GLU A 74 23.63 -17.07 2.08
C GLU A 74 22.84 -17.56 0.86
N ALA A 75 22.63 -18.85 0.71
CA ALA A 75 21.90 -19.47 -0.38
C ALA A 75 20.37 -19.35 -0.25
N GLU A 76 19.84 -19.30 0.98
CA GLU A 76 18.40 -19.11 1.23
C GLU A 76 17.95 -17.69 0.90
N VAL A 77 18.83 -16.70 1.01
CA VAL A 77 18.52 -15.30 0.72
C VAL A 77 19.03 -14.95 -0.69
N GLN A 78 18.12 -15.03 -1.67
CA GLN A 78 18.45 -14.84 -3.07
C GLN A 78 18.28 -13.38 -3.48
N ILE A 79 19.26 -12.85 -4.24
CA ILE A 79 19.18 -11.51 -4.85
C ILE A 79 19.19 -11.67 -6.37
N PHE A 80 18.29 -10.97 -7.05
CA PHE A 80 18.17 -10.92 -8.50
C PHE A 80 18.31 -9.47 -8.94
N GLU A 81 19.31 -9.19 -9.78
CA GLU A 81 19.58 -7.87 -10.36
C GLU A 81 19.41 -7.91 -11.89
N PRO A 82 18.16 -7.93 -12.40
CA PRO A 82 17.89 -8.00 -13.83
C PRO A 82 18.32 -6.75 -14.60
N PHE A 83 18.39 -5.62 -13.92
CA PHE A 83 18.84 -4.33 -14.45
C PHE A 83 19.82 -3.70 -13.47
N PRO A 84 20.82 -2.94 -13.94
CA PRO A 84 21.82 -2.32 -13.06
C PRO A 84 21.20 -1.53 -11.92
N ARG A 85 21.61 -1.79 -10.69
CA ARG A 85 21.12 -1.16 -9.44
C ARG A 85 19.63 -1.40 -9.14
N LYS A 86 18.99 -2.40 -9.77
CA LYS A 86 17.57 -2.76 -9.57
C LYS A 86 17.47 -4.16 -8.96
N GLY A 87 18.15 -4.35 -7.84
CA GLY A 87 18.14 -5.60 -7.09
C GLY A 87 16.81 -5.88 -6.42
N ASN A 88 16.42 -7.16 -6.44
CA ASN A 88 15.27 -7.71 -5.75
C ASN A 88 15.75 -8.83 -4.82
N LEU A 89 15.13 -9.00 -3.67
CA LEU A 89 15.48 -10.04 -2.72
C LEU A 89 14.27 -10.96 -2.51
N VAL A 90 14.53 -12.27 -2.51
CA VAL A 90 13.54 -13.28 -2.11
C VAL A 90 14.16 -14.19 -1.05
N VAL A 91 13.43 -14.42 0.03
CA VAL A 91 13.76 -15.40 1.07
C VAL A 91 12.51 -16.15 1.48
N ARG A 92 12.68 -17.45 1.81
CA ARG A 92 11.60 -18.33 2.26
C ARG A 92 11.91 -18.86 3.65
N LEU A 93 11.01 -18.64 4.60
CA LEU A 93 10.99 -19.34 5.89
C LEU A 93 10.04 -20.53 5.71
N GLU A 94 10.60 -21.74 5.71
CA GLU A 94 9.85 -22.97 5.48
C GLU A 94 8.87 -23.26 6.63
N GLY A 95 7.67 -23.70 6.28
CA GLY A 95 6.66 -24.25 7.16
C GLY A 95 6.57 -25.76 7.07
N ASP A 96 5.54 -26.35 7.67
CA ASP A 96 5.29 -27.81 7.60
C ASP A 96 4.63 -28.24 6.25
N GLY A 97 4.35 -27.30 5.37
CA GLY A 97 3.76 -27.53 4.05
C GLY A 97 2.29 -27.94 4.04
N THR A 98 1.61 -27.96 5.20
CA THR A 98 0.19 -28.35 5.27
C THR A 98 -0.75 -27.30 4.67
N GLN A 99 -0.25 -26.08 4.41
CA GLN A 99 -0.96 -25.00 3.73
C GLN A 99 -0.08 -24.35 2.66
N ARG A 100 -0.72 -23.76 1.65
CA ARG A 100 -0.03 -23.01 0.60
C ARG A 100 0.67 -21.77 1.18
N PRO A 101 1.79 -21.33 0.60
CA PRO A 101 2.59 -20.21 1.10
C PRO A 101 1.82 -18.91 1.26
N MET A 102 2.34 -18.00 2.10
CA MET A 102 1.93 -16.58 2.21
C MET A 102 3.07 -15.69 1.75
N LEU A 103 2.76 -14.69 0.93
CA LEU A 103 3.71 -13.72 0.41
C LEU A 103 3.69 -12.44 1.26
N LEU A 104 4.86 -11.96 1.66
CA LEU A 104 5.10 -10.63 2.20
C LEU A 104 5.82 -9.83 1.14
N LEU A 105 5.15 -8.86 0.55
CA LEU A 105 5.68 -8.06 -0.56
C LEU A 105 5.88 -6.61 -0.12
N ALA A 106 7.03 -6.04 -0.39
CA ALA A 106 7.28 -4.62 -0.17
C ALA A 106 8.32 -4.11 -1.17
N HIS A 107 8.14 -2.88 -1.67
CA HIS A 107 9.16 -2.25 -2.49
C HIS A 107 10.18 -1.49 -1.64
N VAL A 108 11.40 -1.37 -2.16
CA VAL A 108 12.50 -0.66 -1.50
C VAL A 108 12.90 0.64 -2.22
N ASP A 109 12.46 0.83 -3.46
CA ASP A 109 12.65 2.07 -4.19
C ASP A 109 11.80 3.21 -3.62
N VAL A 110 12.16 4.43 -3.97
CA VAL A 110 11.47 5.64 -3.55
C VAL A 110 11.42 6.66 -4.69
N VAL A 111 10.40 7.53 -4.68
CA VAL A 111 10.35 8.67 -5.60
C VAL A 111 11.52 9.62 -5.38
N GLU A 112 11.83 10.42 -6.40
CA GLU A 112 12.90 11.41 -6.36
C GLU A 112 12.75 12.41 -5.20
N ALA A 113 13.88 12.80 -4.63
CA ALA A 113 13.95 13.86 -3.63
C ALA A 113 15.24 14.67 -3.85
N LYS A 114 15.11 15.99 -3.96
CA LYS A 114 16.23 16.91 -4.11
C LYS A 114 16.62 17.49 -2.76
N ARG A 115 17.91 17.43 -2.44
CA ARG A 115 18.42 17.91 -1.15
C ARG A 115 18.08 19.38 -0.87
N GLU A 116 18.09 20.21 -1.90
CA GLU A 116 17.80 21.64 -1.82
C GLU A 116 16.35 21.96 -1.43
N ASP A 117 15.41 21.05 -1.71
CA ASP A 117 13.99 21.24 -1.40
C ASP A 117 13.63 20.81 0.03
N TRP A 118 14.51 20.03 0.70
CA TRP A 118 14.27 19.46 2.01
C TRP A 118 14.99 20.23 3.13
N LYS A 119 14.40 20.29 4.33
CA LYS A 119 15.03 20.89 5.50
C LYS A 119 16.29 20.15 5.94
N THR A 120 16.27 18.80 5.81
CA THR A 120 17.38 17.90 6.11
C THR A 120 17.72 17.08 4.88
N ASP A 121 18.77 16.27 4.91
CA ASP A 121 19.06 15.33 3.84
C ASP A 121 17.91 14.31 3.73
N PRO A 122 17.25 14.17 2.57
CA PRO A 122 16.12 13.26 2.40
C PRO A 122 16.48 11.78 2.55
N PHE A 123 17.75 11.41 2.45
CA PHE A 123 18.25 10.05 2.55
C PHE A 123 19.05 9.78 3.83
N ILE A 124 18.88 10.63 4.85
CA ILE A 124 19.38 10.42 6.21
C ILE A 124 18.23 10.50 7.18
N LEU A 125 17.94 9.39 7.87
CA LEU A 125 16.84 9.31 8.82
C LEU A 125 17.02 10.32 9.96
N LYS A 126 16.11 11.27 10.03
CA LYS A 126 16.02 12.22 11.14
C LYS A 126 15.02 11.70 12.19
N GLU A 127 15.42 11.74 13.43
CA GLU A 127 14.66 11.28 14.58
C GLU A 127 14.44 12.44 15.55
N ASP A 128 13.31 13.14 15.42
CA ASP A 128 12.97 14.27 16.28
C ASP A 128 11.45 14.43 16.45
N ASP A 129 11.05 15.14 17.48
CA ASP A 129 9.65 15.49 17.78
C ASP A 129 8.66 14.30 17.73
N GLY A 130 9.15 13.07 18.01
CA GLY A 130 8.35 11.85 17.95
C GLY A 130 8.09 11.32 16.54
N TYR A 131 8.81 11.80 15.53
CA TYR A 131 8.73 11.37 14.15
C TYR A 131 10.06 10.81 13.63
N PHE A 132 9.95 9.91 12.66
CA PHE A 132 11.00 9.55 11.74
C PHE A 132 10.74 10.30 10.43
N THR A 133 11.71 11.09 9.97
CA THR A 133 11.59 11.94 8.78
C THR A 133 12.70 11.61 7.79
N ALA A 134 12.31 11.12 6.62
CA ALA A 134 13.18 10.91 5.45
C ALA A 134 12.32 10.52 4.24
N ARG A 135 12.86 10.53 3.03
CA ARG A 135 12.22 9.93 1.85
C ARG A 135 12.16 8.41 2.02
N GLY A 136 10.96 7.81 1.85
CA GLY A 136 10.70 6.40 2.08
C GLY A 136 10.51 6.02 3.56
N SER A 137 10.50 7.01 4.47
CA SER A 137 10.25 6.73 5.90
C SER A 137 8.89 6.09 6.15
N LEU A 138 7.92 6.30 5.26
CA LEU A 138 6.62 5.63 5.27
C LEU A 138 6.39 4.81 4.00
N ASP A 139 6.71 5.36 2.84
CA ASP A 139 6.47 4.78 1.52
C ASP A 139 7.78 4.32 0.84
N ASN A 140 8.15 3.04 0.90
CA ASN A 140 7.53 1.93 1.62
C ASN A 140 8.58 1.19 2.49
N LYS A 141 9.72 1.85 2.80
CA LYS A 141 10.81 1.24 3.58
C LYS A 141 10.38 0.88 5.01
N ALA A 142 9.35 1.55 5.55
CA ALA A 142 8.74 1.17 6.83
C ALA A 142 8.24 -0.27 6.83
N MET A 143 7.47 -0.66 5.82
CA MET A 143 6.94 -2.02 5.70
C MET A 143 8.03 -3.02 5.31
N ALA A 144 8.92 -2.64 4.38
CA ALA A 144 10.05 -3.47 3.99
C ALA A 144 10.93 -3.85 5.20
N ALA A 145 11.31 -2.87 6.03
CA ALA A 145 12.08 -3.10 7.25
C ALA A 145 11.30 -3.92 8.29
N ALA A 146 9.98 -3.68 8.42
CA ALA A 146 9.14 -4.48 9.31
C ALA A 146 9.14 -5.94 8.89
N PHE A 147 8.98 -6.25 7.61
CA PHE A 147 8.98 -7.62 7.11
C PHE A 147 10.34 -8.30 7.27
N VAL A 148 11.46 -7.62 6.97
CA VAL A 148 12.81 -8.15 7.23
C VAL A 148 12.99 -8.48 8.71
N SER A 149 12.66 -7.55 9.60
CA SER A 149 12.75 -7.74 11.05
C SER A 149 11.88 -8.89 11.56
N ILE A 150 10.65 -9.02 11.01
CA ILE A 150 9.69 -10.07 11.42
C ILE A 150 10.17 -11.45 10.96
N ILE A 151 10.57 -11.60 9.70
CA ILE A 151 11.06 -12.88 9.16
C ILE A 151 12.33 -13.32 9.90
N GLY A 152 13.26 -12.39 10.16
CA GLY A 152 14.45 -12.65 10.96
C GLY A 152 14.11 -13.07 12.39
N GLN A 153 13.16 -12.39 13.05
CA GLN A 153 12.70 -12.77 14.39
C GLN A 153 12.08 -14.17 14.42
N LEU A 154 11.21 -14.48 13.45
CA LEU A 154 10.58 -15.80 13.35
C LEU A 154 11.59 -16.92 13.12
N LYS A 155 12.66 -16.66 12.33
CA LYS A 155 13.79 -17.61 12.14
C LYS A 155 14.53 -17.84 13.46
N ARG A 156 14.89 -16.77 14.20
CA ARG A 156 15.57 -16.90 15.51
C ARG A 156 14.71 -17.57 16.57
N GLU A 157 13.39 -17.38 16.53
CA GLU A 157 12.44 -18.03 17.44
C GLU A 157 12.23 -19.52 17.13
N GLY A 158 12.68 -19.99 15.96
CA GLY A 158 12.36 -21.34 15.49
C GLY A 158 10.85 -21.54 15.29
N PHE A 159 10.17 -20.51 14.80
CA PHE A 159 8.70 -20.50 14.65
C PHE A 159 8.24 -21.61 13.71
N GLN A 160 7.35 -22.46 14.19
CA GLN A 160 6.75 -23.53 13.41
C GLN A 160 5.50 -23.04 12.72
N SER A 161 5.59 -22.83 11.41
CA SER A 161 4.51 -22.38 10.55
C SER A 161 3.84 -23.55 9.81
N ARG A 162 2.54 -23.44 9.52
CA ARG A 162 1.82 -24.40 8.66
C ARG A 162 2.01 -24.12 7.18
N ARG A 163 2.50 -22.95 6.84
CA ARG A 163 2.78 -22.48 5.48
C ARG A 163 4.14 -21.84 5.40
N ASP A 164 4.75 -21.90 4.26
CA ASP A 164 5.94 -21.12 4.02
C ASP A 164 5.60 -19.63 4.06
N LEU A 165 6.51 -18.84 4.63
CA LEU A 165 6.47 -17.39 4.58
C LEU A 165 7.52 -16.94 3.56
N ILE A 166 7.06 -16.30 2.50
CA ILE A 166 7.92 -15.76 1.45
C ILE A 166 8.02 -14.27 1.65
N LEU A 167 9.23 -13.74 1.81
CA LEU A 167 9.49 -12.30 1.73
C LEU A 167 10.05 -11.97 0.35
N ALA A 168 9.43 -11.04 -0.34
CA ALA A 168 9.94 -10.43 -1.56
C ALA A 168 10.11 -8.91 -1.37
N LEU A 169 11.35 -8.44 -1.48
CA LEU A 169 11.66 -7.01 -1.56
C LEU A 169 11.94 -6.67 -3.02
N THR A 170 11.24 -5.65 -3.53
CA THR A 170 11.22 -5.35 -4.96
C THR A 170 11.71 -3.94 -5.29
N ALA A 171 12.20 -3.74 -6.50
CA ALA A 171 12.60 -2.46 -7.07
C ALA A 171 11.54 -1.91 -8.01
N ASP A 172 11.54 -0.59 -8.21
CA ASP A 172 10.82 0.15 -9.25
C ASP A 172 9.27 0.01 -9.21
N GLU A 173 8.68 -0.10 -8.00
CA GLU A 173 7.23 0.05 -7.82
C GLU A 173 6.78 1.45 -8.26
N GLU A 174 7.50 2.48 -7.82
CA GLU A 174 7.22 3.90 -8.06
C GLU A 174 7.32 4.32 -9.54
N MET A 175 7.98 3.52 -10.34
CA MET A 175 8.04 3.68 -11.80
C MET A 175 6.86 3.04 -12.52
N SER A 176 5.95 2.40 -11.77
CA SER A 176 4.79 1.69 -12.32
C SER A 176 5.15 0.51 -13.23
N ALA A 177 4.47 0.34 -14.38
CA ALA A 177 4.61 -0.82 -15.25
C ALA A 177 5.82 -0.71 -16.19
N VAL A 178 7.03 -0.63 -15.63
CA VAL A 178 8.30 -0.65 -16.39
C VAL A 178 8.92 -2.05 -16.34
N PRO A 179 9.74 -2.44 -17.34
CA PRO A 179 10.37 -3.76 -17.35
C PRO A 179 11.23 -4.08 -16.12
N SER A 180 11.74 -3.05 -15.44
CA SER A 180 12.57 -3.15 -14.23
C SER A 180 11.75 -3.27 -12.93
N ASN A 181 10.40 -3.16 -12.96
CA ASN A 181 9.57 -3.42 -11.79
C ASN A 181 9.79 -4.84 -11.28
N GLY A 182 10.27 -4.96 -10.05
CA GLY A 182 10.76 -6.22 -9.50
C GLY A 182 9.66 -7.26 -9.28
N ALA A 183 8.48 -6.85 -8.83
CA ALA A 183 7.35 -7.75 -8.61
C ALA A 183 6.87 -8.37 -9.94
N TRP A 184 6.76 -7.56 -10.99
CA TRP A 184 6.41 -8.03 -12.32
C TRP A 184 7.50 -8.93 -12.92
N TRP A 185 8.77 -8.55 -12.73
CA TRP A 185 9.89 -9.35 -13.20
C TRP A 185 9.96 -10.72 -12.53
N LEU A 186 9.82 -10.79 -11.21
CA LEU A 186 9.79 -12.05 -10.45
C LEU A 186 8.66 -12.97 -10.91
N LEU A 187 7.44 -12.44 -11.09
CA LEU A 187 6.31 -13.22 -11.59
C LEU A 187 6.56 -13.86 -12.96
N ARG A 188 7.32 -13.20 -13.83
CA ARG A 188 7.57 -13.67 -15.20
C ARG A 188 8.75 -14.64 -15.30
N ASN A 189 9.75 -14.47 -14.43
CA ASN A 189 11.01 -15.20 -14.56
C ASN A 189 11.21 -16.23 -13.44
N HIS A 190 10.60 -16.02 -12.27
CA HIS A 190 10.72 -16.88 -11.09
C HIS A 190 9.38 -17.03 -10.35
N PRO A 191 8.28 -17.38 -11.03
CA PRO A 191 6.96 -17.50 -10.38
C PRO A 191 6.96 -18.53 -9.24
N GLU A 192 7.81 -19.57 -9.30
CA GLU A 192 7.95 -20.60 -8.27
C GLU A 192 8.42 -20.04 -6.92
N LEU A 193 9.16 -18.93 -6.94
CA LEU A 193 9.66 -18.30 -5.71
C LEU A 193 8.61 -17.49 -4.97
N ILE A 194 7.63 -16.93 -5.68
CA ILE A 194 6.68 -15.96 -5.11
C ILE A 194 5.21 -16.41 -5.22
N THR A 195 4.93 -17.61 -5.77
CA THR A 195 3.57 -18.16 -5.80
C THR A 195 3.06 -18.45 -4.40
N ALA A 196 1.88 -17.91 -4.05
CA ALA A 196 1.29 -18.00 -2.71
C ALA A 196 -0.23 -18.20 -2.76
N ASP A 197 -0.83 -18.57 -1.60
CA ASP A 197 -2.29 -18.61 -1.41
C ASP A 197 -2.88 -17.20 -1.36
N PHE A 198 -2.14 -16.29 -0.74
CA PHE A 198 -2.39 -14.85 -0.66
C PHE A 198 -1.12 -14.11 -0.23
N GLY A 199 -1.16 -12.78 -0.29
CA GLY A 199 -0.07 -11.96 0.21
C GLY A 199 -0.52 -10.74 1.00
N ILE A 200 0.41 -10.21 1.79
CA ILE A 200 0.32 -8.92 2.48
C ILE A 200 1.26 -7.94 1.77
N ASN A 201 0.75 -6.75 1.49
CA ASN A 201 1.51 -5.67 0.85
C ASN A 201 1.10 -4.33 1.46
N GLU A 202 1.64 -3.27 0.93
CA GLU A 202 1.26 -1.89 1.20
C GLU A 202 -0.17 -1.54 0.72
N GLY A 203 -0.50 -0.23 0.80
CA GLY A 203 -1.75 0.36 0.30
C GLY A 203 -2.85 0.42 1.36
N GLY A 204 -2.74 -0.33 2.45
CA GLY A 204 -3.57 -0.16 3.63
C GLY A 204 -3.06 0.97 4.52
N SER A 205 -3.89 1.97 4.79
CA SER A 205 -3.55 3.08 5.66
C SER A 205 -4.32 3.01 6.98
N ALA A 206 -3.61 3.20 8.10
CA ALA A 206 -4.25 3.38 9.38
C ALA A 206 -4.29 4.88 9.73
N GLN A 207 -5.46 5.39 10.11
CA GLN A 207 -5.68 6.82 10.25
C GLN A 207 -5.77 7.29 11.70
N LEU A 208 -4.98 8.30 12.00
CA LEU A 208 -5.22 9.16 13.15
C LEU A 208 -6.25 10.23 12.77
N ARG A 209 -7.06 10.62 13.74
CA ARG A 209 -7.84 11.87 13.71
C ARG A 209 -7.58 12.59 15.02
N ARG A 210 -6.94 13.74 14.96
CA ARG A 210 -6.50 14.52 16.15
C ARG A 210 -5.67 13.68 17.12
N GLY A 211 -4.69 12.96 16.57
CA GLY A 211 -3.77 12.11 17.32
C GLY A 211 -4.35 10.80 17.87
N LYS A 212 -5.60 10.45 17.54
CA LYS A 212 -6.25 9.20 18.01
C LYS A 212 -6.44 8.23 16.85
N PRO A 213 -6.08 6.93 17.00
CA PRO A 213 -6.41 5.89 16.04
C PRO A 213 -7.93 5.79 15.81
N THR A 214 -8.37 5.75 14.55
CA THR A 214 -9.81 5.71 14.22
C THR A 214 -10.15 4.65 13.18
N ILE A 215 -9.40 4.56 12.11
CA ILE A 215 -9.69 3.68 10.97
C ILE A 215 -8.43 2.89 10.62
N GLN A 216 -8.59 1.57 10.47
CA GLN A 216 -7.61 0.69 9.83
C GLN A 216 -8.15 0.28 8.46
N ARG A 217 -7.58 0.78 7.38
CA ARG A 217 -7.96 0.35 6.03
C ARG A 217 -7.25 -0.93 5.64
N VAL A 218 -8.00 -1.83 5.02
CA VAL A 218 -7.46 -3.02 4.36
C VAL A 218 -7.70 -2.85 2.87
N GLN A 219 -6.63 -2.59 2.12
CA GLN A 219 -6.73 -2.50 0.67
C GLN A 219 -6.94 -3.89 0.07
N ILE A 220 -8.03 -4.06 -0.66
CA ILE A 220 -8.35 -5.29 -1.40
C ILE A 220 -8.52 -5.04 -2.90
N ALA A 221 -8.54 -3.80 -3.31
CA ALA A 221 -8.69 -3.39 -4.70
C ALA A 221 -7.92 -2.09 -4.96
N GLU A 222 -7.68 -1.79 -6.24
CA GLU A 222 -7.10 -0.52 -6.68
C GLU A 222 -7.56 -0.18 -8.09
N LYS A 223 -7.55 1.11 -8.43
CA LYS A 223 -7.91 1.57 -9.77
C LYS A 223 -6.78 1.32 -10.77
N MET A 224 -7.16 1.00 -11.99
CA MET A 224 -6.20 0.89 -13.10
C MET A 224 -5.78 2.28 -13.56
N ASN A 225 -4.48 2.48 -13.75
CA ASN A 225 -3.90 3.72 -14.26
C ASN A 225 -3.70 3.65 -15.78
N THR A 226 -4.09 4.69 -16.49
CA THR A 226 -3.79 4.88 -17.91
C THR A 226 -3.60 6.36 -18.22
N SER A 227 -2.86 6.66 -19.26
CA SER A 227 -2.65 8.03 -19.73
C SER A 227 -2.74 8.10 -21.25
N TYR A 228 -3.38 9.13 -21.74
CA TYR A 228 -3.54 9.39 -23.16
C TYR A 228 -2.89 10.73 -23.53
N LYS A 229 -2.11 10.73 -24.62
CA LYS A 229 -1.70 11.95 -25.30
C LYS A 229 -2.78 12.30 -26.32
N LEU A 230 -3.29 13.52 -26.23
CA LEU A 230 -4.13 14.15 -27.25
C LEU A 230 -3.25 15.12 -28.03
N GLU A 231 -3.30 15.09 -29.36
CA GLU A 231 -2.49 15.94 -30.21
C GLU A 231 -3.27 16.35 -31.45
N ILE A 232 -3.12 17.61 -31.81
CA ILE A 232 -3.66 18.16 -33.07
C ILE A 232 -2.62 19.08 -33.67
N THR A 233 -2.45 19.01 -35.00
CA THR A 233 -1.45 19.79 -35.73
C THR A 233 -2.11 20.65 -36.80
N ASP A 234 -1.42 21.71 -37.18
CA ASP A 234 -1.77 22.59 -38.27
C ASP A 234 -0.49 23.17 -38.93
N VAL A 235 -0.66 23.87 -40.06
CA VAL A 235 0.48 24.52 -40.73
C VAL A 235 0.97 25.77 -39.99
N GLY A 236 0.12 26.36 -39.12
CA GLY A 236 0.39 27.65 -38.48
C GLY A 236 0.24 28.81 -39.42
N GLY A 237 0.80 29.97 -39.04
CA GLY A 237 0.74 31.18 -39.85
C GLY A 237 0.92 32.47 -39.02
N HIS A 238 0.72 33.63 -39.67
CA HIS A 238 0.78 34.91 -39.00
C HIS A 238 -0.57 35.21 -38.30
N SER A 239 -0.54 35.60 -37.04
CA SER A 239 -1.76 35.77 -36.23
C SER A 239 -2.69 36.87 -36.73
N SER A 240 -2.21 37.82 -37.57
CA SER A 240 -3.06 38.83 -38.20
C SER A 240 -3.95 38.28 -39.33
N LEU A 241 -3.71 37.04 -39.77
CA LEU A 241 -4.48 36.33 -40.77
C LEU A 241 -5.06 35.05 -40.14
N PRO A 242 -6.07 35.16 -39.26
CA PRO A 242 -6.64 34.02 -38.57
C PRO A 242 -7.27 33.02 -39.57
N THR A 243 -7.01 31.72 -39.31
CA THR A 243 -7.58 30.61 -40.07
C THR A 243 -8.41 29.71 -39.16
N ASP A 244 -9.30 28.91 -39.74
CA ASP A 244 -10.10 27.93 -38.99
C ASP A 244 -9.26 26.75 -38.51
N GLY A 245 -7.96 26.66 -38.92
CA GLY A 245 -7.06 25.56 -38.64
C GLY A 245 -6.44 25.57 -37.24
N ASN A 246 -6.56 26.66 -36.47
CA ASN A 246 -5.89 26.81 -35.18
C ASN A 246 -6.14 25.61 -34.24
N PRO A 247 -5.11 24.84 -33.86
CA PRO A 247 -5.28 23.62 -33.10
C PRO A 247 -5.67 23.80 -31.63
N ILE A 248 -5.48 25.01 -31.07
CA ILE A 248 -5.82 25.31 -29.67
C ILE A 248 -7.32 25.17 -29.43
N TYR A 249 -8.16 25.72 -30.30
CA TYR A 249 -9.59 25.78 -30.02
C TYR A 249 -10.28 24.40 -30.00
N PRO A 250 -10.08 23.49 -30.97
CA PRO A 250 -10.67 22.15 -30.90
C PRO A 250 -10.12 21.32 -29.75
N LEU A 251 -8.83 21.45 -29.37
CA LEU A 251 -8.27 20.75 -28.21
C LEU A 251 -8.89 21.27 -26.92
N ALA A 252 -9.00 22.60 -26.74
CA ALA A 252 -9.63 23.21 -25.56
C ALA A 252 -11.09 22.77 -25.40
N ALA A 253 -11.86 22.75 -26.50
CA ALA A 253 -13.24 22.26 -26.51
C ALA A 253 -13.33 20.78 -26.12
N ALA A 254 -12.43 19.92 -26.60
CA ALA A 254 -12.36 18.52 -26.23
C ALA A 254 -12.04 18.34 -24.72
N LEU A 255 -11.08 19.09 -24.20
CA LEU A 255 -10.74 19.07 -22.77
C LEU A 255 -11.90 19.56 -21.89
N GLY A 256 -12.67 20.57 -22.34
CA GLY A 256 -13.90 21.02 -21.68
C GLY A 256 -14.91 19.87 -21.54
N ARG A 257 -15.23 19.19 -22.65
CA ARG A 257 -16.15 18.03 -22.64
C ARG A 257 -15.66 16.90 -21.73
N ILE A 258 -14.35 16.56 -21.76
CA ILE A 258 -13.77 15.55 -20.86
C ILE A 258 -13.90 16.00 -19.40
N GLY A 259 -13.64 17.27 -19.10
CA GLY A 259 -13.74 17.80 -17.74
C GLY A 259 -15.16 17.81 -17.17
N GLU A 260 -16.16 17.98 -18.02
CA GLU A 260 -17.59 17.97 -17.65
C GLU A 260 -18.17 16.56 -17.55
N TYR A 261 -17.60 15.59 -18.30
CA TYR A 261 -18.14 14.24 -18.35
C TYR A 261 -17.97 13.51 -17.01
N ARG A 262 -19.02 12.82 -16.60
CA ARG A 262 -19.04 11.99 -15.40
C ARG A 262 -19.32 10.54 -15.80
N PHE A 263 -18.31 9.67 -15.64
CA PHE A 263 -18.53 8.22 -15.81
C PHE A 263 -19.62 7.72 -14.86
N PRO A 264 -20.37 6.68 -15.24
CA PRO A 264 -21.40 6.10 -14.39
C PRO A 264 -20.84 5.61 -13.06
N VAL A 265 -21.65 5.72 -11.99
CA VAL A 265 -21.34 5.11 -10.69
C VAL A 265 -21.45 3.60 -10.78
N LYS A 266 -20.47 2.89 -10.21
CA LYS A 266 -20.49 1.42 -10.08
C LYS A 266 -20.18 1.02 -8.65
N LEU A 267 -21.12 0.31 -8.03
CA LEU A 267 -21.06 -0.08 -6.61
C LEU A 267 -20.56 -1.52 -6.47
N ALA A 268 -19.24 -1.70 -6.48
CA ALA A 268 -18.61 -2.98 -6.13
C ALA A 268 -18.80 -3.30 -4.64
N GLU A 269 -18.60 -4.57 -4.25
CA GLU A 269 -18.66 -5.01 -2.86
C GLU A 269 -17.76 -4.17 -1.94
N VAL A 270 -16.50 -3.95 -2.36
CA VAL A 270 -15.55 -3.11 -1.61
C VAL A 270 -16.04 -1.69 -1.43
N THR A 271 -16.69 -1.11 -2.44
CA THR A 271 -17.24 0.26 -2.38
C THR A 271 -18.37 0.34 -1.36
N ARG A 272 -19.31 -0.62 -1.39
CA ARG A 272 -20.40 -0.69 -0.40
C ARG A 272 -19.88 -0.88 1.01
N ALA A 273 -18.96 -1.84 1.22
CA ALA A 273 -18.35 -2.09 2.52
C ALA A 273 -17.58 -0.87 3.05
N TYR A 274 -16.89 -0.15 2.17
CA TYR A 274 -16.21 1.10 2.53
C TYR A 274 -17.21 2.13 3.09
N PHE A 275 -18.30 2.41 2.37
CA PHE A 275 -19.28 3.40 2.80
C PHE A 275 -20.03 2.95 4.06
N GLU A 276 -20.41 1.67 4.16
CA GLU A 276 -21.04 1.12 5.35
C GLU A 276 -20.18 1.34 6.60
N LYS A 277 -18.92 0.93 6.56
CA LYS A 277 -18.01 1.03 7.71
C LYS A 277 -17.60 2.47 8.02
N SER A 278 -17.45 3.31 6.99
CA SER A 278 -17.06 4.71 7.15
C SER A 278 -18.20 5.61 7.65
N ALA A 279 -19.45 5.29 7.38
CA ALA A 279 -20.62 6.07 7.78
C ALA A 279 -20.69 6.34 9.30
N ARG A 280 -20.10 5.46 10.14
CA ARG A 280 -20.05 5.66 11.60
C ARG A 280 -19.23 6.88 12.04
N PHE A 281 -18.36 7.40 11.19
CA PHE A 281 -17.50 8.56 11.47
C PHE A 281 -18.09 9.86 10.97
N GLU A 282 -19.23 9.80 10.32
CA GLU A 282 -19.94 10.95 9.76
C GLU A 282 -21.29 11.14 10.48
N THR A 283 -21.86 12.33 10.32
CA THR A 283 -23.14 12.72 10.93
C THR A 283 -24.12 13.16 9.85
N ASP A 284 -25.36 13.36 10.23
CA ASP A 284 -26.41 14.00 9.45
C ASP A 284 -26.57 13.38 8.03
N GLN A 285 -26.80 14.22 7.06
CA GLN A 285 -27.08 13.81 5.69
C GLN A 285 -25.94 13.00 5.05
N LEU A 286 -24.68 13.30 5.39
CA LEU A 286 -23.54 12.56 4.82
C LEU A 286 -23.53 11.10 5.25
N LYS A 287 -23.88 10.85 6.50
CA LYS A 287 -24.06 9.47 7.02
C LYS A 287 -25.18 8.73 6.30
N GLU A 288 -26.32 9.38 6.10
CA GLU A 288 -27.47 8.80 5.40
C GLU A 288 -27.11 8.46 3.94
N ASP A 289 -26.43 9.37 3.25
CA ASP A 289 -25.98 9.19 1.88
C ASP A 289 -25.02 7.99 1.75
N MET A 290 -24.08 7.86 2.69
CA MET A 290 -23.16 6.73 2.75
C MET A 290 -23.88 5.41 2.96
N LEU A 291 -24.86 5.36 3.85
CA LEU A 291 -25.66 4.17 4.12
C LEU A 291 -26.55 3.80 2.92
N ALA A 292 -27.06 4.79 2.18
CA ALA A 292 -27.80 4.56 0.94
C ALA A 292 -26.90 3.93 -0.15
N VAL A 293 -25.65 4.38 -0.29
CA VAL A 293 -24.67 3.72 -1.18
C VAL A 293 -24.38 2.30 -0.72
N ALA A 294 -24.21 2.08 0.58
CA ALA A 294 -23.94 0.76 1.14
C ALA A 294 -25.08 -0.24 0.87
N SER A 295 -26.34 0.20 0.98
CA SER A 295 -27.52 -0.61 0.66
C SER A 295 -27.67 -0.90 -0.85
N GLY A 296 -26.99 -0.10 -1.72
CA GLY A 296 -27.04 -0.25 -3.17
C GLY A 296 -28.16 0.51 -3.86
N ASP A 297 -28.89 1.38 -3.14
CA ASP A 297 -30.00 2.18 -3.65
C ASP A 297 -29.86 3.68 -3.31
N PRO A 298 -28.77 4.34 -3.71
CA PRO A 298 -28.60 5.79 -3.47
C PRO A 298 -29.43 6.61 -4.43
N SER A 299 -30.06 7.68 -3.94
CA SER A 299 -30.67 8.69 -4.80
C SER A 299 -29.60 9.48 -5.59
N THR A 300 -29.97 10.09 -6.72
CA THR A 300 -29.07 10.96 -7.48
C THR A 300 -28.51 12.09 -6.61
N ALA A 301 -29.35 12.71 -5.78
CA ALA A 301 -28.93 13.77 -4.87
C ALA A 301 -27.88 13.29 -3.82
N ALA A 302 -27.98 12.04 -3.32
CA ALA A 302 -26.98 11.44 -2.45
C ALA A 302 -25.65 11.23 -3.18
N LEU A 303 -25.70 10.71 -4.43
CA LEU A 303 -24.52 10.55 -5.27
C LEU A 303 -23.84 11.87 -5.59
N ASP A 304 -24.59 12.94 -5.85
CA ASP A 304 -24.06 14.28 -6.16
C ASP A 304 -23.35 14.85 -4.92
N ARG A 305 -23.96 14.75 -3.73
CA ARG A 305 -23.32 15.20 -2.48
C ARG A 305 -22.03 14.43 -2.18
N LEU A 306 -22.06 13.11 -2.29
CA LEU A 306 -20.87 12.28 -2.09
C LEU A 306 -19.80 12.60 -3.15
N SER A 307 -20.19 12.82 -4.40
CA SER A 307 -19.25 13.16 -5.48
C SER A 307 -18.61 14.54 -5.32
N SER A 308 -19.13 15.42 -4.46
CA SER A 308 -18.46 16.68 -4.11
C SER A 308 -17.19 16.48 -3.28
N VAL A 309 -17.03 15.32 -2.65
CA VAL A 309 -15.82 14.94 -1.92
C VAL A 309 -14.89 14.18 -2.86
N PRO A 310 -13.67 14.67 -3.14
CA PRO A 310 -12.78 14.09 -4.15
C PRO A 310 -12.52 12.58 -3.97
N LEU A 311 -12.29 12.12 -2.73
CA LEU A 311 -12.08 10.71 -2.45
C LEU A 311 -13.34 9.87 -2.79
N TYR A 312 -14.52 10.32 -2.36
CA TYR A 312 -15.75 9.57 -2.59
C TYR A 312 -16.10 9.52 -4.07
N ASN A 313 -15.93 10.64 -4.79
CA ASN A 313 -16.07 10.65 -6.25
C ASN A 313 -15.13 9.64 -6.93
N ALA A 314 -13.87 9.60 -6.48
CA ALA A 314 -12.86 8.71 -7.07
C ALA A 314 -13.13 7.23 -6.83
N ILE A 315 -13.73 6.83 -5.70
CA ILE A 315 -14.08 5.43 -5.43
C ILE A 315 -15.44 5.01 -5.99
N LEU A 316 -16.30 5.97 -6.35
CA LEU A 316 -17.62 5.70 -6.93
C LEU A 316 -17.57 5.46 -8.45
N ARG A 317 -16.60 6.02 -9.15
CA ARG A 317 -16.55 5.98 -10.63
C ARG A 317 -15.14 6.05 -11.21
N THR A 318 -15.00 5.67 -12.47
CA THR A 318 -13.83 6.01 -13.28
C THR A 318 -13.70 7.52 -13.39
N THR A 319 -12.48 8.03 -13.33
CA THR A 319 -12.18 9.48 -13.41
C THR A 319 -11.08 9.71 -14.42
N CYS A 320 -11.23 10.74 -15.26
CA CYS A 320 -10.23 11.19 -16.22
C CYS A 320 -10.00 12.70 -16.04
N VAL A 321 -8.73 13.10 -15.95
CA VAL A 321 -8.35 14.51 -15.74
C VAL A 321 -7.20 14.90 -16.66
N ALA A 322 -7.25 16.12 -17.22
CA ALA A 322 -6.12 16.68 -17.95
C ALA A 322 -5.01 17.06 -16.95
N THR A 323 -3.79 16.58 -17.20
CA THR A 323 -2.62 16.79 -16.32
C THR A 323 -1.53 17.63 -16.98
N ARG A 324 -1.52 17.73 -18.31
CA ARG A 324 -0.57 18.54 -19.08
C ARG A 324 -1.25 19.19 -20.26
N LEU A 325 -0.84 20.40 -20.62
CA LEU A 325 -1.32 21.13 -21.78
C LEU A 325 -0.17 21.98 -22.35
N ASN A 326 0.09 21.86 -23.66
CA ASN A 326 1.08 22.65 -24.36
C ASN A 326 0.53 23.12 -25.71
N ALA A 327 0.73 24.40 -26.05
CA ALA A 327 0.36 24.93 -27.35
C ALA A 327 1.09 26.24 -27.64
N GLY A 328 1.34 26.52 -28.94
CA GLY A 328 1.91 27.78 -29.41
C GLY A 328 3.42 27.91 -29.08
N HIS A 329 4.06 28.89 -29.74
CA HIS A 329 5.49 29.16 -29.56
C HIS A 329 5.81 30.68 -29.62
N ALA A 330 4.89 31.51 -30.09
CA ALA A 330 5.05 32.98 -30.19
C ALA A 330 3.70 33.72 -30.13
N ASN A 331 3.73 34.96 -29.63
CA ASN A 331 2.53 35.77 -29.44
C ASN A 331 1.84 36.18 -30.74
N ASN A 332 2.60 36.26 -31.84
CA ASN A 332 2.13 36.74 -33.15
C ASN A 332 2.10 35.63 -34.21
N ALA A 333 2.14 34.35 -33.81
CA ALA A 333 2.06 33.23 -34.73
C ALA A 333 0.84 32.33 -34.37
N LEU A 334 0.17 31.80 -35.39
CA LEU A 334 -0.77 30.71 -35.24
C LEU A 334 -0.01 29.43 -34.86
N PRO A 335 -0.45 28.66 -33.86
CA PRO A 335 0.26 27.49 -33.39
C PRO A 335 0.27 26.36 -34.45
N GLN A 336 1.39 25.65 -34.57
CA GLN A 336 1.52 24.50 -35.44
C GLN A 336 1.07 23.19 -34.76
N SER A 337 0.95 23.21 -33.44
CA SER A 337 0.47 22.07 -32.66
C SER A 337 -0.13 22.51 -31.34
N ALA A 338 -1.05 21.68 -30.84
CA ALA A 338 -1.53 21.71 -29.48
C ALA A 338 -1.60 20.27 -28.95
N SER A 339 -1.18 20.05 -27.74
CA SER A 339 -1.20 18.71 -27.11
C SER A 339 -1.58 18.78 -25.66
N ALA A 340 -2.25 17.71 -25.17
CA ALA A 340 -2.59 17.52 -23.77
C ALA A 340 -2.33 16.08 -23.33
N THR A 341 -2.10 15.87 -22.04
CA THR A 341 -2.13 14.56 -21.43
C THR A 341 -3.36 14.45 -20.55
N VAL A 342 -4.15 13.39 -20.75
CA VAL A 342 -5.29 13.02 -19.91
C VAL A 342 -4.93 11.74 -19.16
N ASN A 343 -4.91 11.81 -17.82
CA ASN A 343 -4.74 10.64 -16.96
C ASN A 343 -6.10 10.13 -16.51
N CYS A 344 -6.32 8.84 -16.64
CA CYS A 344 -7.51 8.16 -16.18
C CYS A 344 -7.18 7.16 -15.09
N ARG A 345 -8.04 7.13 -14.07
CA ARG A 345 -8.07 6.12 -13.01
C ARG A 345 -9.36 5.33 -13.17
N ILE A 346 -9.23 4.13 -13.74
CA ILE A 346 -10.35 3.28 -14.17
C ILE A 346 -10.72 2.32 -13.03
N LEU A 347 -12.02 2.17 -12.74
CA LEU A 347 -12.48 1.18 -11.75
C LEU A 347 -12.12 -0.25 -12.19
N PRO A 348 -11.82 -1.17 -11.25
CA PRO A 348 -11.50 -2.57 -11.60
C PRO A 348 -12.58 -3.30 -12.41
N GLN A 349 -13.84 -2.90 -12.26
CA GLN A 349 -14.99 -3.48 -12.96
C GLN A 349 -15.35 -2.76 -14.26
N ASP A 350 -14.64 -1.70 -14.63
CA ASP A 350 -14.81 -1.03 -15.91
C ASP A 350 -13.93 -1.67 -16.97
N ASP A 351 -14.47 -1.74 -18.19
CA ASP A 351 -13.71 -2.14 -19.36
C ASP A 351 -12.85 -0.96 -19.85
N PRO A 352 -11.51 -1.09 -19.88
CA PRO A 352 -10.63 -0.05 -20.38
C PRO A 352 -10.91 0.35 -21.84
N ASP A 353 -11.34 -0.58 -22.69
CA ASP A 353 -11.65 -0.30 -24.08
C ASP A 353 -12.93 0.54 -24.21
N ALA A 354 -13.91 0.33 -23.33
CA ALA A 354 -15.10 1.17 -23.26
C ALA A 354 -14.77 2.59 -22.77
N VAL A 355 -13.80 2.75 -21.87
CA VAL A 355 -13.30 4.07 -21.44
C VAL A 355 -12.58 4.78 -22.58
N ASP A 356 -11.71 4.07 -23.33
CA ASP A 356 -11.05 4.60 -24.53
C ASP A 356 -12.05 5.09 -25.57
N ALA A 357 -13.07 4.27 -25.89
CA ALA A 357 -14.12 4.63 -26.82
C ALA A 357 -14.92 5.88 -26.37
N THR A 358 -15.23 5.97 -25.06
CA THR A 358 -15.90 7.15 -24.49
C THR A 358 -15.04 8.39 -24.66
N LEU A 359 -13.74 8.31 -24.35
CA LEU A 359 -12.85 9.45 -24.55
C LEU A 359 -12.77 9.88 -26.01
N ARG A 360 -12.64 8.95 -26.96
CA ARG A 360 -12.66 9.25 -28.43
C ARG A 360 -13.92 9.96 -28.83
N GLN A 361 -15.06 9.51 -28.34
CA GLN A 361 -16.34 10.20 -28.60
C GLN A 361 -16.35 11.64 -28.05
N LEU A 362 -15.80 11.86 -26.87
CA LEU A 362 -15.71 13.17 -26.22
C LEU A 362 -14.77 14.12 -26.95
N LEU A 363 -13.79 13.63 -27.73
CA LEU A 363 -12.93 14.51 -28.53
C LEU A 363 -13.74 15.37 -29.50
N GLY A 364 -14.79 14.79 -30.16
CA GLY A 364 -15.71 15.52 -31.03
C GLY A 364 -15.02 16.24 -32.20
N ASN A 365 -13.82 15.80 -32.58
CA ASN A 365 -13.05 16.32 -33.70
C ASN A 365 -12.03 15.27 -34.17
N ASP A 366 -12.20 14.80 -35.40
CA ASP A 366 -11.40 13.70 -35.97
C ASP A 366 -9.92 14.08 -36.24
N ARG A 367 -9.58 15.37 -36.21
CA ARG A 367 -8.19 15.83 -36.32
C ARG A 367 -7.40 15.59 -35.03
N ILE A 368 -8.07 15.38 -33.88
CA ILE A 368 -7.38 15.12 -32.61
C ILE A 368 -6.94 13.64 -32.58
N GLN A 369 -5.65 13.42 -32.61
CA GLN A 369 -5.07 12.08 -32.44
C GLN A 369 -4.98 11.75 -30.96
N MET A 370 -5.50 10.59 -30.56
CA MET A 370 -5.41 10.05 -29.21
C MET A 370 -4.50 8.82 -29.20
N THR A 371 -3.39 8.91 -28.47
CA THR A 371 -2.41 7.84 -28.31
C THR A 371 -2.37 7.41 -26.84
N ASN A 372 -2.49 6.12 -26.58
CA ASN A 372 -2.33 5.58 -25.23
C ASN A 372 -0.84 5.54 -24.87
N LEU A 373 -0.45 6.23 -23.80
CA LEU A 373 0.93 6.29 -23.27
C LEU A 373 1.22 5.18 -22.27
N ILE A 374 0.20 4.75 -21.53
CA ILE A 374 0.30 3.72 -20.50
C ILE A 374 -0.92 2.80 -20.66
N ARG A 375 -0.71 1.57 -21.09
CA ARG A 375 -1.81 0.59 -21.17
C ARG A 375 -2.30 0.24 -19.78
N PRO A 376 -3.62 0.31 -19.52
CA PRO A 376 -4.16 -0.09 -18.24
C PRO A 376 -3.94 -1.59 -18.04
N MET A 377 -3.47 -1.95 -16.85
CA MET A 377 -3.37 -3.35 -16.44
C MET A 377 -4.59 -3.70 -15.60
N PRO A 378 -5.34 -4.75 -15.92
CA PRO A 378 -6.41 -5.23 -15.06
C PRO A 378 -5.91 -5.45 -13.62
N SER A 379 -6.76 -5.19 -12.64
CA SER A 379 -6.45 -5.41 -11.23
C SER A 379 -7.70 -5.94 -10.52
N PRO A 380 -8.01 -7.25 -10.68
CA PRO A 380 -9.20 -7.83 -10.07
C PRO A 380 -9.13 -7.68 -8.55
N PRO A 381 -10.26 -7.33 -7.87
CA PRO A 381 -10.28 -7.23 -6.43
C PRO A 381 -9.94 -8.56 -5.74
N SER A 382 -9.22 -8.50 -4.63
CA SER A 382 -9.08 -9.63 -3.73
C SER A 382 -10.41 -9.90 -3.03
N PRO A 383 -10.79 -11.18 -2.79
CA PRO A 383 -12.00 -11.49 -2.04
C PRO A 383 -11.88 -11.06 -0.58
N LEU A 384 -13.01 -10.71 0.06
CA LEU A 384 -13.09 -10.45 1.50
C LEU A 384 -13.04 -11.77 2.29
N ARG A 385 -11.87 -12.43 2.30
CA ARG A 385 -11.69 -13.72 2.98
C ARG A 385 -11.91 -13.60 4.49
N PRO A 386 -12.82 -14.41 5.09
CA PRO A 386 -13.10 -14.34 6.51
C PRO A 386 -11.89 -14.64 7.40
N ASP A 387 -11.04 -15.59 7.03
CA ASP A 387 -9.82 -15.95 7.78
C ASP A 387 -8.86 -14.76 7.94
N ILE A 388 -8.72 -13.93 6.89
CA ILE A 388 -7.88 -12.74 6.90
C ILE A 388 -8.59 -11.57 7.60
N MET A 389 -9.82 -11.28 7.20
CA MET A 389 -10.56 -10.13 7.74
C MET A 389 -10.85 -10.28 9.23
N ASN A 390 -11.18 -11.49 9.71
CA ASN A 390 -11.40 -11.75 11.14
C ASN A 390 -10.11 -11.62 11.94
N ALA A 391 -8.96 -12.08 11.40
CA ALA A 391 -7.66 -11.90 12.04
C ALA A 391 -7.31 -10.42 12.20
N VAL A 392 -7.46 -9.62 11.12
CA VAL A 392 -7.22 -8.18 11.15
C VAL A 392 -8.16 -7.49 12.13
N ASN A 393 -9.48 -7.79 12.11
CA ASN A 393 -10.46 -7.20 13.03
C ASN A 393 -10.13 -7.51 14.49
N ALA A 394 -9.91 -8.79 14.83
CA ALA A 394 -9.64 -9.21 16.20
C ALA A 394 -8.36 -8.58 16.75
N LEU A 395 -7.30 -8.53 15.92
CA LEU A 395 -6.04 -7.95 16.34
C LEU A 395 -6.12 -6.42 16.46
N THR A 396 -6.83 -5.76 15.53
CA THR A 396 -7.07 -4.31 15.60
C THR A 396 -7.84 -3.94 16.88
N GLU A 397 -8.92 -4.66 17.20
CA GLU A 397 -9.69 -4.42 18.42
C GLU A 397 -8.85 -4.65 19.67
N LYS A 398 -8.00 -5.70 19.68
CA LYS A 398 -7.08 -5.99 20.80
C LYS A 398 -6.05 -4.88 21.03
N MET A 399 -5.44 -4.36 19.97
CA MET A 399 -4.36 -3.38 20.07
C MET A 399 -4.86 -1.93 20.18
N TRP A 400 -5.99 -1.64 19.52
CA TRP A 400 -6.56 -0.29 19.45
C TRP A 400 -8.09 -0.38 19.59
N PRO A 401 -8.61 -0.59 20.80
CA PRO A 401 -10.05 -0.74 21.03
C PRO A 401 -10.88 0.40 20.42
N GLY A 402 -11.93 0.04 19.68
CA GLY A 402 -12.82 0.97 19.01
C GLY A 402 -12.36 1.45 17.62
N VAL A 403 -11.16 1.06 17.16
CA VAL A 403 -10.73 1.32 15.79
C VAL A 403 -11.53 0.41 14.82
N THR A 404 -12.00 1.01 13.73
CA THR A 404 -12.79 0.29 12.72
C THR A 404 -11.92 -0.19 11.60
N VAL A 405 -12.01 -1.48 11.28
CA VAL A 405 -11.40 -2.05 10.06
C VAL A 405 -12.33 -1.80 8.87
N VAL A 406 -11.78 -1.16 7.82
CA VAL A 406 -12.54 -0.74 6.64
C VAL A 406 -11.90 -1.33 5.37
N PRO A 407 -12.60 -2.21 4.64
CA PRO A 407 -12.18 -2.61 3.31
C PRO A 407 -12.06 -1.39 2.38
N PHE A 408 -11.02 -1.34 1.58
CA PHE A 408 -10.70 -0.15 0.81
C PHE A 408 -10.24 -0.49 -0.62
N MET A 409 -10.67 0.34 -1.57
CA MET A 409 -10.12 0.40 -2.92
C MET A 409 -9.22 1.62 -3.04
N SER A 410 -7.92 1.40 -3.28
CA SER A 410 -6.98 2.49 -3.53
C SER A 410 -7.32 3.20 -4.84
N THR A 411 -7.18 4.51 -4.85
CA THR A 411 -7.24 5.32 -6.07
C THR A 411 -5.91 5.37 -6.82
N GLY A 412 -4.81 4.99 -6.14
CA GLY A 412 -3.50 4.72 -6.70
C GLY A 412 -3.31 3.24 -7.09
N GLY A 413 -2.15 2.88 -7.60
CA GLY A 413 -1.76 1.50 -7.88
C GLY A 413 -0.65 1.05 -6.94
N THR A 414 -0.46 -0.26 -6.80
CA THR A 414 0.63 -0.91 -6.06
C THR A 414 1.09 -2.15 -6.84
N ASP A 415 2.18 -2.77 -6.43
CA ASP A 415 2.63 -4.07 -6.99
C ASP A 415 1.60 -5.20 -6.78
N SER A 416 0.62 -5.01 -5.90
CA SER A 416 -0.48 -5.97 -5.71
C SER A 416 -1.26 -6.29 -6.99
N ARG A 417 -1.31 -5.36 -7.96
CA ARG A 417 -1.97 -5.58 -9.26
C ARG A 417 -1.34 -6.75 -10.02
N PHE A 418 -0.02 -6.88 -10.00
CA PHE A 418 0.67 -7.96 -10.70
C PHE A 418 0.34 -9.31 -10.07
N MET A 419 0.36 -9.37 -8.74
CA MET A 419 0.03 -10.58 -7.98
C MET A 419 -1.43 -10.99 -8.19
N ARG A 420 -2.38 -10.05 -8.11
CA ARG A 420 -3.81 -10.33 -8.35
C ARG A 420 -4.08 -10.83 -9.77
N ASN A 421 -3.37 -10.28 -10.78
CA ASN A 421 -3.45 -10.79 -12.16
C ASN A 421 -2.89 -12.22 -12.30
N ALA A 422 -1.92 -12.60 -11.47
CA ALA A 422 -1.40 -13.97 -11.40
C ALA A 422 -2.27 -14.90 -10.53
N GLY A 423 -3.43 -14.44 -10.05
CA GLY A 423 -4.34 -15.23 -9.22
C GLY A 423 -3.94 -15.32 -7.75
N ILE A 424 -3.06 -14.44 -7.26
CA ILE A 424 -2.64 -14.34 -5.86
C ILE A 424 -3.36 -13.15 -5.22
N PRO A 425 -4.39 -13.38 -4.38
CA PRO A 425 -5.07 -12.30 -3.66
C PRO A 425 -4.10 -11.52 -2.76
N MET A 426 -4.15 -10.19 -2.81
CA MET A 426 -3.28 -9.32 -2.02
C MET A 426 -4.10 -8.43 -1.09
N TYR A 427 -3.60 -8.24 0.13
CA TYR A 427 -4.23 -7.43 1.17
C TYR A 427 -3.24 -6.39 1.67
N GLY A 428 -3.56 -5.12 1.43
CA GLY A 428 -2.77 -4.00 1.95
C GLY A 428 -3.17 -3.70 3.39
N VAL A 429 -2.27 -3.94 4.35
CA VAL A 429 -2.52 -3.64 5.76
C VAL A 429 -1.21 -3.42 6.49
N SER A 430 -1.09 -2.35 7.29
CA SER A 430 0.17 -2.00 7.95
C SER A 430 0.08 -1.86 9.47
N GLY A 431 -1.05 -1.41 10.02
CA GLY A 431 -1.14 -1.01 11.43
C GLY A 431 -0.35 0.27 11.75
N ILE A 432 0.20 0.95 10.76
CA ILE A 432 0.94 2.21 10.93
C ILE A 432 -0.04 3.36 10.84
N PHE A 433 -0.34 3.99 11.96
CA PHE A 433 -1.29 5.09 12.06
C PHE A 433 -0.62 6.45 11.81
N TYR A 434 -1.21 7.26 10.96
CA TYR A 434 -0.76 8.63 10.68
C TYR A 434 -1.93 9.57 10.37
N GLU A 435 -1.74 10.87 10.58
CA GLU A 435 -2.68 11.89 10.08
C GLU A 435 -2.53 11.98 8.55
N PRO A 436 -3.59 11.80 7.76
CA PRO A 436 -3.48 11.78 6.30
C PRO A 436 -2.86 13.05 5.70
N SER A 437 -3.10 14.20 6.32
CA SER A 437 -2.53 15.49 5.89
C SER A 437 -1.06 15.69 6.28
N ASP A 438 -0.49 14.81 7.10
CA ASP A 438 0.84 14.98 7.71
C ASP A 438 1.88 13.93 7.28
N ALA A 439 1.47 12.84 6.66
CA ALA A 439 2.37 11.78 6.20
C ALA A 439 3.31 12.24 5.08
N ARG A 440 2.84 13.12 4.21
CA ARG A 440 3.60 13.77 3.13
C ARG A 440 4.28 12.80 2.17
N MET A 441 3.71 11.60 1.99
CA MET A 441 4.19 10.64 0.98
C MET A 441 4.32 11.32 -0.37
N HIS A 442 5.41 11.09 -1.10
CA HIS A 442 5.81 11.76 -2.33
C HIS A 442 6.05 13.28 -2.21
N GLY A 443 5.80 13.86 -1.03
CA GLY A 443 6.02 15.29 -0.74
C GLY A 443 7.36 15.58 -0.07
N LEU A 444 7.52 16.82 0.41
CA LEU A 444 8.68 17.26 1.17
C LEU A 444 8.54 16.85 2.64
N ASP A 445 9.66 16.51 3.27
CA ASP A 445 9.74 16.11 4.67
C ASP A 445 8.73 14.98 5.02
N GLU A 446 8.67 13.94 4.17
CA GLU A 446 7.90 12.72 4.44
C GLU A 446 8.25 12.17 5.81
N ARG A 447 7.22 11.77 6.59
CA ARG A 447 7.42 11.34 7.96
C ARG A 447 6.38 10.36 8.49
N VAL A 448 6.78 9.61 9.50
CA VAL A 448 5.92 8.66 10.22
C VAL A 448 6.08 8.85 11.73
N PRO A 449 4.99 8.80 12.54
CA PRO A 449 5.12 8.83 13.99
C PRO A 449 5.89 7.60 14.50
N GLN A 450 6.93 7.80 15.32
CA GLN A 450 7.78 6.72 15.86
C GLN A 450 6.95 5.65 16.56
N LYS A 451 6.07 6.06 17.46
CA LYS A 451 5.18 5.15 18.20
C LYS A 451 4.37 4.28 17.23
N SER A 452 3.82 4.89 16.19
CA SER A 452 2.98 4.21 15.22
C SER A 452 3.74 3.20 14.38
N LEU A 453 4.99 3.50 14.03
CA LEU A 453 5.85 2.58 13.30
C LEU A 453 6.14 1.32 14.14
N TYR A 454 6.48 1.47 15.41
CA TYR A 454 6.73 0.34 16.30
C TYR A 454 5.46 -0.49 16.57
N GLU A 455 4.33 0.17 16.80
CA GLU A 455 3.04 -0.50 16.98
C GLU A 455 2.60 -1.24 15.70
N GLY A 456 2.82 -0.63 14.53
CA GLY A 456 2.53 -1.26 13.23
C GLY A 456 3.38 -2.51 12.98
N ARG A 457 4.67 -2.45 13.31
CA ARG A 457 5.56 -3.64 13.24
C ARG A 457 5.07 -4.76 14.16
N GLU A 458 4.66 -4.44 15.38
CA GLU A 458 4.13 -5.43 16.32
C GLU A 458 2.79 -6.02 15.83
N PHE A 459 1.92 -5.17 15.29
CA PHE A 459 0.68 -5.61 14.65
C PHE A 459 0.96 -6.60 13.51
N LEU A 460 1.86 -6.26 12.60
CA LEU A 460 2.24 -7.14 11.48
C LEU A 460 2.86 -8.46 11.97
N TYR A 461 3.70 -8.42 13.00
CA TYR A 461 4.28 -9.63 13.59
C TYR A 461 3.19 -10.58 14.13
N GLN A 462 2.24 -10.06 14.90
CA GLN A 462 1.15 -10.87 15.44
C GLN A 462 0.22 -11.37 14.33
N LEU A 463 -0.10 -10.52 13.35
CA LEU A 463 -0.94 -10.89 12.20
C LEU A 463 -0.30 -12.01 11.37
N ILE A 464 0.97 -11.87 11.02
CA ILE A 464 1.72 -12.87 10.24
C ILE A 464 1.75 -14.20 11.00
N LYS A 465 2.06 -14.20 12.29
CA LYS A 465 2.05 -15.44 13.11
C LYS A 465 0.67 -16.09 13.15
N GLN A 466 -0.39 -15.30 13.33
CA GLN A 466 -1.76 -15.82 13.36
C GLN A 466 -2.15 -16.44 12.01
N LEU A 467 -1.90 -15.75 10.90
CA LEU A 467 -2.23 -16.24 9.56
C LEU A 467 -1.37 -17.42 9.12
N ALA A 468 -0.14 -17.50 9.62
CA ALA A 468 0.77 -18.61 9.35
C ALA A 468 0.42 -19.88 10.15
N ALA A 469 -0.13 -19.75 11.34
CA ALA A 469 -0.51 -20.85 12.23
C ALA A 469 -1.96 -21.32 12.05
N SER A 470 -2.86 -20.49 11.46
CA SER A 470 -4.30 -20.79 11.35
C SER A 470 -4.57 -21.95 10.39
N ARG A 471 -5.56 -22.81 10.73
CA ARG A 471 -6.12 -23.75 9.76
C ARG A 471 -7.00 -22.98 8.77
N LYS A 472 -6.98 -23.41 7.50
CA LYS A 472 -7.98 -22.96 6.53
C LYS A 472 -9.32 -23.60 6.95
N GLU A 473 -10.30 -22.77 7.32
CA GLU A 473 -11.67 -23.22 7.57
C GLU A 473 -12.37 -23.58 6.26
#